data_b53b99e902c9e275c64a1abe1c49376b
#
_entry.id   b53b99e902c9e275c64a1abe1c49376b
#
_cell.length_a   1.000
_cell.length_b   1.000
_cell.length_c   1.000
_cell.angle_alpha   90.00
_cell.angle_beta   90.00
_cell.angle_gamma   90.00
#
_symmetry.space_group_name_H-M   'P 1'
#
loop_
_entity.id
_entity.type
_entity.pdbx_description
1 polymer ?
#
loop_
_entity_poly.entity_id
_entity_poly.type
_entity_poly.pdbx_seq_one_letter_code
_entity_poly.pdbx_strand_id
1 'polypeptide(L)'
;MMRQVFHFTSLLVAAATTARAAKGTVWATPHESYSSSVGVLGCKVDTNRIAYWPGSVDCNNICISLSYEGRKVKLLRIDQSEGAYDVSYDAWNYLYSGYPATEKPTAGGATPMEFEELAASECAELIHTPDGKLPLSAANSMNFLASCLEKDTWVGKNHILYNILDPICSWGHDESCDLDWPAANQANCPNGLGTPVALTSAPVYNIQYTTGKKVLASTGQVVAVSQAAHTQMQQNLAGILKGSGGSMTVTLSLLTFWILCRI
;
A
#
# COMPACT_ATOMS: atom_id res chain seq x y z
N MET A 1 -68.70 23.03 -25.67
CA MET A 1 -67.48 23.69 -25.24
C MET A 1 -66.53 22.66 -24.68
N MET A 2 -65.54 22.23 -25.47
CA MET A 2 -64.59 21.21 -25.10
C MET A 2 -63.32 21.92 -24.60
N ARG A 3 -62.95 21.78 -23.30
CA ARG A 3 -61.71 22.30 -22.72
C ARG A 3 -60.59 21.26 -22.96
N GLN A 4 -59.63 21.57 -23.78
CA GLN A 4 -58.37 20.84 -23.91
C GLN A 4 -57.45 21.20 -22.73
N VAL A 5 -57.06 20.16 -21.96
CA VAL A 5 -56.05 20.31 -20.88
C VAL A 5 -54.70 19.90 -21.48
N PHE A 6 -53.83 20.89 -21.66
CA PHE A 6 -52.40 20.64 -22.05
C PHE A 6 -51.60 20.22 -20.82
N HIS A 7 -51.12 18.95 -20.82
CA HIS A 7 -50.15 18.48 -19.85
C HIS A 7 -48.75 18.87 -20.32
N PHE A 8 -48.12 19.79 -19.63
CA PHE A 8 -46.68 20.04 -19.79
C PHE A 8 -45.89 19.02 -18.94
N THR A 9 -45.29 18.07 -19.59
CA THR A 9 -44.28 17.18 -18.96
C THR A 9 -42.94 17.91 -18.94
N SER A 10 -42.56 18.43 -17.78
CA SER A 10 -41.21 18.99 -17.57
C SER A 10 -40.20 17.84 -17.47
N LEU A 11 -39.35 17.75 -18.48
CA LEU A 11 -38.22 16.81 -18.48
C LEU A 11 -37.10 17.42 -17.60
N LEU A 12 -36.93 16.94 -16.36
CA LEU A 12 -35.77 17.24 -15.52
C LEU A 12 -34.53 16.51 -16.09
N VAL A 13 -33.67 17.24 -16.78
CA VAL A 13 -32.34 16.77 -17.14
C VAL A 13 -31.47 16.89 -15.89
N ALA A 14 -31.23 15.77 -15.20
CA ALA A 14 -30.24 15.72 -14.13
C ALA A 14 -28.83 15.80 -14.77
N ALA A 15 -28.18 16.94 -14.67
CA ALA A 15 -26.78 17.09 -15.02
C ALA A 15 -25.94 16.33 -13.98
N ALA A 16 -25.44 15.14 -14.32
CA ALA A 16 -24.46 14.45 -13.53
C ALA A 16 -23.14 15.23 -13.62
N THR A 17 -22.82 15.98 -12.56
CA THR A 17 -21.49 16.56 -12.39
C THR A 17 -20.50 15.44 -12.09
N THR A 18 -19.73 15.01 -13.08
CA THR A 18 -18.59 14.12 -12.85
C THR A 18 -17.56 14.91 -12.05
N ALA A 19 -17.38 14.55 -10.78
CA ALA A 19 -16.26 15.05 -9.98
C ALA A 19 -14.96 14.66 -10.70
N ARG A 20 -14.19 15.67 -11.11
CA ARG A 20 -12.91 15.44 -11.79
C ARG A 20 -11.88 15.10 -10.74
N ALA A 21 -11.19 13.96 -10.89
CA ALA A 21 -10.08 13.57 -10.03
C ALA A 21 -9.03 14.68 -9.97
N ALA A 22 -8.55 15.00 -8.78
CA ALA A 22 -7.50 16.00 -8.62
C ALA A 22 -6.17 15.47 -9.18
N LYS A 23 -5.44 16.35 -9.85
CA LYS A 23 -4.10 16.06 -10.40
C LYS A 23 -3.23 17.31 -10.33
N GLY A 24 -1.93 17.11 -10.25
CA GLY A 24 -0.98 18.19 -10.17
C GLY A 24 0.45 17.69 -9.94
N THR A 25 1.32 18.61 -9.54
CA THR A 25 2.71 18.32 -9.18
C THR A 25 2.90 18.52 -7.68
N VAL A 26 3.56 17.57 -7.03
CA VAL A 26 3.96 17.64 -5.61
C VAL A 26 5.45 17.40 -5.49
N TRP A 27 6.07 17.94 -4.44
CA TRP A 27 7.45 17.67 -4.10
C TRP A 27 7.51 16.44 -3.19
N ALA A 28 7.61 15.26 -3.82
CA ALA A 28 7.61 13.98 -3.12
C ALA A 28 8.93 13.72 -2.41
N THR A 29 8.89 13.37 -1.13
CA THR A 29 10.04 13.04 -0.28
C THR A 29 10.05 11.57 0.11
N PRO A 30 11.24 10.92 0.21
CA PRO A 30 11.32 9.52 0.65
C PRO A 30 11.06 9.39 2.15
N HIS A 31 10.23 8.43 2.55
CA HIS A 31 9.91 8.09 3.93
C HIS A 31 10.17 6.60 4.18
N GLU A 32 11.01 6.26 5.17
CA GLU A 32 11.42 4.86 5.35
C GLU A 32 10.47 4.04 6.21
N SER A 33 9.80 4.67 7.18
CA SER A 33 9.03 3.97 8.20
C SER A 33 7.54 3.89 7.85
N TYR A 34 6.97 2.70 7.89
CA TYR A 34 5.52 2.54 7.76
C TYR A 34 4.80 3.12 8.97
N SER A 35 3.76 3.89 8.71
CA SER A 35 2.80 4.40 9.68
C SER A 35 1.42 4.58 9.04
N SER A 36 0.39 4.71 9.88
CA SER A 36 -0.96 5.07 9.46
C SER A 36 -1.70 5.76 10.59
N SER A 37 -2.04 7.03 10.40
CA SER A 37 -2.82 7.85 11.34
C SER A 37 -4.28 7.40 11.48
N VAL A 38 -4.76 6.61 10.53
CA VAL A 38 -6.13 6.08 10.52
C VAL A 38 -6.21 4.59 10.85
N GLY A 39 -5.07 3.98 11.26
CA GLY A 39 -5.03 2.61 11.76
C GLY A 39 -5.07 1.53 10.68
N VAL A 40 -4.64 1.81 9.45
CA VAL A 40 -4.46 0.78 8.41
C VAL A 40 -3.30 -0.13 8.80
N LEU A 41 -3.47 -1.44 8.65
CA LEU A 41 -2.55 -2.47 9.13
C LEU A 41 -1.50 -2.81 8.05
N GLY A 42 -0.23 -2.50 8.32
CA GLY A 42 0.90 -2.72 7.42
C GLY A 42 1.15 -4.17 7.06
N CYS A 43 0.81 -5.12 7.94
CA CYS A 43 0.93 -6.54 7.66
C CYS A 43 -0.08 -7.06 6.61
N LYS A 44 -1.02 -6.21 6.18
CA LYS A 44 -2.09 -6.56 5.25
C LYS A 44 -2.18 -5.62 4.04
N VAL A 45 -1.15 -4.80 3.83
CA VAL A 45 -1.00 -3.93 2.65
C VAL A 45 0.45 -3.94 2.15
N ASP A 46 0.68 -3.46 0.93
CA ASP A 46 2.05 -3.23 0.44
C ASP A 46 2.63 -1.95 1.04
N THR A 47 3.44 -2.10 2.09
CA THR A 47 4.09 -0.97 2.80
C THR A 47 5.10 -0.21 1.94
N ASN A 48 5.52 -0.74 0.80
CA ASN A 48 6.36 -0.05 -0.18
C ASN A 48 5.57 0.86 -1.12
N ARG A 49 4.26 0.94 -0.96
CA ARG A 49 3.34 1.71 -1.84
C ARG A 49 2.38 2.58 -1.02
N ILE A 50 2.94 3.36 -0.11
CA ILE A 50 2.18 4.25 0.78
C ILE A 50 2.52 5.71 0.49
N ALA A 51 1.53 6.58 0.62
CA ALA A 51 1.65 8.03 0.63
C ALA A 51 1.21 8.60 1.99
N TYR A 52 2.06 9.44 2.56
CA TYR A 52 1.91 10.17 3.83
C TYR A 52 1.80 11.64 3.50
N TRP A 53 0.59 12.14 3.28
CA TRP A 53 0.39 13.45 2.68
C TRP A 53 -0.24 14.46 3.63
N PRO A 54 -0.05 15.78 3.41
CA PRO A 54 -0.72 16.81 4.20
C PRO A 54 -2.23 16.68 4.15
N GLY A 55 -2.88 16.98 5.26
CA GLY A 55 -4.33 16.91 5.41
C GLY A 55 -4.83 15.53 5.76
N SER A 56 -6.07 15.49 6.28
CA SER A 56 -6.71 14.26 6.75
C SER A 56 -6.89 13.24 5.64
N VAL A 57 -6.80 11.95 6.01
CA VAL A 57 -7.12 10.84 5.11
C VAL A 57 -8.61 10.89 4.75
N ASP A 58 -8.91 10.83 3.46
CA ASP A 58 -10.28 10.87 2.95
C ASP A 58 -10.88 9.47 2.82
N CYS A 59 -12.18 9.34 3.03
CA CYS A 59 -12.86 8.04 2.97
C CYS A 59 -13.07 7.50 1.53
N ASN A 60 -12.85 8.31 0.50
CA ASN A 60 -12.98 7.91 -0.91
C ASN A 60 -11.65 8.00 -1.68
N ASN A 61 -10.83 9.02 -1.35
CA ASN A 61 -9.62 9.34 -2.11
C ASN A 61 -8.36 8.75 -1.44
N ILE A 62 -8.36 7.44 -1.20
CA ILE A 62 -7.23 6.71 -0.61
C ILE A 62 -6.26 6.15 -1.66
N CYS A 63 -6.55 6.30 -2.94
CA CYS A 63 -5.70 5.80 -4.02
C CYS A 63 -5.21 6.96 -4.88
N ILE A 64 -3.91 7.02 -5.08
CA ILE A 64 -3.28 7.97 -5.98
C ILE A 64 -2.29 7.27 -6.90
N SER A 65 -2.01 7.86 -8.04
CA SER A 65 -0.82 7.53 -8.79
C SER A 65 0.21 8.65 -8.67
N LEU A 66 1.47 8.27 -8.67
CA LEU A 66 2.60 9.18 -8.73
C LEU A 66 3.49 8.81 -9.91
N SER A 67 3.96 9.79 -10.67
CA SER A 67 4.78 9.55 -11.85
C SER A 67 5.96 10.51 -11.94
N TYR A 68 7.08 9.99 -12.46
CA TYR A 68 8.30 10.72 -12.68
C TYR A 68 9.11 10.09 -13.83
N GLU A 69 9.55 10.89 -14.79
CA GLU A 69 10.35 10.45 -15.95
C GLU A 69 9.81 9.20 -16.67
N GLY A 70 8.50 9.15 -16.90
CA GLY A 70 7.84 8.04 -17.61
C GLY A 70 7.58 6.79 -16.76
N ARG A 71 8.01 6.75 -15.49
CA ARG A 71 7.68 5.71 -14.51
C ARG A 71 6.45 6.12 -13.72
N LYS A 72 5.60 5.18 -13.36
CA LYS A 72 4.36 5.42 -12.60
C LYS A 72 4.16 4.31 -11.58
N VAL A 73 3.70 4.66 -10.38
CA VAL A 73 3.26 3.73 -9.33
C VAL A 73 1.91 4.16 -8.80
N LYS A 74 1.14 3.22 -8.24
CA LYS A 74 -0.02 3.50 -7.41
C LYS A 74 0.39 3.45 -5.94
N LEU A 75 -0.26 4.29 -5.12
CA LEU A 75 0.03 4.42 -3.70
C LEU A 75 -1.28 4.50 -2.91
N LEU A 76 -1.30 3.88 -1.73
CA LEU A 76 -2.35 4.07 -0.73
C LEU A 76 -2.04 5.31 0.11
N ARG A 77 -2.90 6.34 0.04
CA ARG A 77 -2.84 7.53 0.88
C ARG A 77 -3.60 7.24 2.18
N ILE A 78 -2.90 6.75 3.18
CA ILE A 78 -3.48 6.23 4.43
C ILE A 78 -2.85 6.83 5.69
N ASP A 79 -2.03 7.86 5.52
CA ASP A 79 -1.44 8.58 6.64
C ASP A 79 -1.38 10.08 6.36
N GLN A 80 -1.28 10.86 7.43
CA GLN A 80 -1.19 12.31 7.41
C GLN A 80 0.22 12.74 7.78
N SER A 81 0.82 13.61 6.95
CA SER A 81 2.07 14.32 7.27
C SER A 81 1.81 15.72 7.79
N GLU A 82 2.82 16.34 8.43
CA GLU A 82 2.78 17.72 8.90
C GLU A 82 3.07 18.78 7.82
N GLY A 83 3.15 18.39 6.54
CA GLY A 83 3.35 19.34 5.45
C GLY A 83 4.14 18.81 4.26
N ALA A 84 4.91 17.74 4.42
CA ALA A 84 5.63 17.09 3.33
C ALA A 84 4.73 16.13 2.54
N TYR A 85 5.00 15.95 1.26
CA TYR A 85 4.38 14.90 0.44
C TYR A 85 5.26 13.65 0.48
N ASP A 86 5.26 12.98 1.65
CA ASP A 86 6.10 11.82 1.85
C ASP A 86 5.52 10.58 1.18
N VAL A 87 6.39 9.71 0.66
CA VAL A 87 6.02 8.41 0.08
C VAL A 87 7.02 7.35 0.51
N SER A 88 6.57 6.10 0.58
CA SER A 88 7.45 4.97 0.93
C SER A 88 8.76 5.04 0.14
N TYR A 89 9.88 4.88 0.82
CA TYR A 89 11.21 5.04 0.22
C TYR A 89 11.42 4.16 -1.04
N ASP A 90 10.92 2.93 -1.05
CA ASP A 90 11.02 2.08 -2.24
C ASP A 90 10.27 2.65 -3.44
N ALA A 91 9.07 3.20 -3.23
CA ALA A 91 8.30 3.85 -4.29
C ALA A 91 9.01 5.08 -4.84
N TRP A 92 9.51 5.96 -3.94
CA TRP A 92 10.27 7.13 -4.31
C TRP A 92 11.54 6.75 -5.09
N ASN A 93 12.30 5.78 -4.58
CA ASN A 93 13.53 5.30 -5.19
C ASN A 93 13.30 4.72 -6.60
N TYR A 94 12.24 3.92 -6.75
CA TYR A 94 11.87 3.37 -8.05
C TYR A 94 11.50 4.49 -9.04
N LEU A 95 10.70 5.44 -8.64
CA LEU A 95 10.34 6.57 -9.49
C LEU A 95 11.58 7.38 -9.89
N TYR A 96 12.46 7.67 -8.93
CA TYR A 96 13.65 8.49 -9.13
C TYR A 96 14.74 7.77 -9.96
N SER A 97 15.07 6.53 -9.63
CA SER A 97 16.21 5.80 -10.20
C SER A 97 15.87 4.72 -11.23
N GLY A 98 14.60 4.27 -11.26
CA GLY A 98 14.15 3.11 -12.06
C GLY A 98 14.39 1.75 -11.41
N TYR A 99 14.91 1.71 -10.17
CA TYR A 99 15.23 0.48 -9.45
C TYR A 99 14.56 0.43 -8.08
N PRO A 100 14.16 -0.75 -7.57
CA PRO A 100 13.77 -0.92 -6.18
C PRO A 100 14.88 -0.44 -5.24
N ALA A 101 14.52 0.10 -4.07
CA ALA A 101 15.50 0.57 -3.10
C ALA A 101 16.36 -0.55 -2.52
N THR A 102 15.84 -1.80 -2.52
CA THR A 102 16.59 -3.00 -2.09
C THR A 102 17.68 -3.41 -3.05
N GLU A 103 17.62 -2.99 -4.33
CA GLU A 103 18.60 -3.31 -5.36
C GLU A 103 19.62 -2.18 -5.56
N LYS A 104 19.12 -0.94 -5.66
CA LYS A 104 19.95 0.23 -5.90
C LYS A 104 19.44 1.41 -5.05
N PRO A 105 19.75 1.42 -3.77
CA PRO A 105 19.34 2.49 -2.87
C PRO A 105 20.00 3.82 -3.27
N THR A 106 19.20 4.88 -3.32
CA THR A 106 19.63 6.21 -3.75
C THR A 106 19.29 7.22 -2.65
N ALA A 107 20.25 8.09 -2.32
CA ALA A 107 19.99 9.25 -1.49
C ALA A 107 19.31 10.34 -2.33
N GLY A 108 18.36 11.06 -1.74
CA GLY A 108 17.68 12.18 -2.38
C GLY A 108 16.71 12.84 -1.43
N GLY A 109 15.96 13.79 -1.92
CA GLY A 109 15.00 14.56 -1.13
C GLY A 109 13.77 14.91 -1.96
N ALA A 110 13.16 16.05 -1.67
CA ALA A 110 11.98 16.52 -2.36
C ALA A 110 12.21 16.61 -3.87
N THR A 111 11.46 15.82 -4.63
CA THR A 111 11.53 15.71 -6.08
C THR A 111 10.16 16.05 -6.67
N PRO A 112 10.07 16.95 -7.68
CA PRO A 112 8.78 17.27 -8.30
C PRO A 112 8.26 16.08 -9.10
N MET A 113 7.14 15.53 -8.67
CA MET A 113 6.49 14.38 -9.30
C MET A 113 5.04 14.73 -9.61
N GLU A 114 4.51 14.18 -10.69
CA GLU A 114 3.11 14.37 -11.08
C GLU A 114 2.23 13.37 -10.34
N PHE A 115 1.12 13.84 -9.78
CA PHE A 115 0.13 12.98 -9.14
C PHE A 115 -1.23 13.07 -9.81
N GLU A 116 -2.01 12.02 -9.63
CA GLU A 116 -3.42 11.95 -10.02
C GLU A 116 -4.17 11.13 -8.95
N GLU A 117 -5.29 11.66 -8.45
CA GLU A 117 -6.22 10.88 -7.64
C GLU A 117 -6.90 9.82 -8.51
N LEU A 118 -6.99 8.61 -7.98
CA LEU A 118 -7.61 7.46 -8.64
C LEU A 118 -8.83 6.99 -7.85
N ALA A 119 -9.71 6.22 -8.48
CA ALA A 119 -10.73 5.51 -7.75
C ALA A 119 -10.08 4.57 -6.73
N ALA A 120 -10.60 4.51 -5.50
CA ALA A 120 -9.99 3.71 -4.43
C ALA A 120 -9.82 2.22 -4.81
N SER A 121 -10.74 1.68 -5.62
CA SER A 121 -10.68 0.31 -6.17
C SER A 121 -9.46 0.04 -7.07
N GLU A 122 -8.84 1.08 -7.62
CA GLU A 122 -7.64 0.91 -8.46
C GLU A 122 -6.38 0.56 -7.67
N CYS A 123 -6.41 0.74 -6.34
CA CYS A 123 -5.35 0.31 -5.43
C CYS A 123 -5.64 -1.05 -4.76
N ALA A 124 -6.64 -1.79 -5.19
CA ALA A 124 -7.02 -3.06 -4.56
C ALA A 124 -5.88 -4.09 -4.57
N GLU A 125 -5.01 -4.08 -5.58
CA GLU A 125 -3.82 -4.94 -5.64
C GLU A 125 -2.77 -4.66 -4.56
N LEU A 126 -2.84 -3.48 -3.93
CA LEU A 126 -1.96 -3.10 -2.81
C LEU A 126 -2.52 -3.57 -1.44
N ILE A 127 -3.72 -4.14 -1.42
CA ILE A 127 -4.41 -4.58 -0.21
C ILE A 127 -4.48 -6.11 -0.21
N HIS A 128 -3.90 -6.73 0.81
CA HIS A 128 -3.71 -8.18 0.90
C HIS A 128 -4.77 -8.85 1.79
N THR A 129 -5.99 -8.31 1.79
CA THR A 129 -7.15 -8.89 2.47
C THR A 129 -8.10 -9.55 1.48
N PRO A 130 -9.02 -10.42 1.92
CA PRO A 130 -10.09 -10.90 1.06
C PRO A 130 -10.85 -9.73 0.44
N ASP A 131 -11.13 -9.83 -0.87
CA ASP A 131 -11.86 -8.84 -1.66
C ASP A 131 -11.24 -7.43 -1.71
N GLY A 132 -9.94 -7.28 -1.36
CA GLY A 132 -9.26 -5.98 -1.37
C GLY A 132 -9.86 -4.95 -0.41
N LYS A 133 -10.46 -5.38 0.70
CA LYS A 133 -11.03 -4.51 1.72
C LYS A 133 -9.94 -3.89 2.58
N LEU A 134 -10.05 -2.59 2.88
CA LEU A 134 -9.07 -1.85 3.68
C LEU A 134 -8.97 -2.44 5.10
N PRO A 135 -7.80 -2.96 5.51
CA PRO A 135 -7.61 -3.56 6.83
C PRO A 135 -7.42 -2.49 7.89
N LEU A 136 -8.28 -2.43 8.88
CA LEU A 136 -8.26 -1.42 9.92
C LEU A 136 -8.10 -2.07 11.31
N SER A 137 -7.34 -1.40 12.19
CA SER A 137 -7.26 -1.75 13.60
C SER A 137 -8.60 -1.50 14.30
N ALA A 138 -9.24 -2.52 14.84
CA ALA A 138 -10.50 -2.38 15.57
C ALA A 138 -10.35 -1.49 16.82
N ALA A 139 -9.16 -1.43 17.41
CA ALA A 139 -8.88 -0.60 18.59
C ALA A 139 -8.57 0.87 18.26
N ASN A 140 -7.98 1.16 17.08
CA ASN A 140 -7.39 2.48 16.83
C ASN A 140 -7.94 3.21 15.59
N SER A 141 -8.87 2.60 14.83
CA SER A 141 -9.41 3.22 13.60
C SER A 141 -10.84 3.73 13.74
N MET A 142 -11.51 3.52 14.87
CA MET A 142 -12.96 3.72 14.97
C MET A 142 -13.41 5.16 14.71
N ASN A 143 -12.63 6.18 15.10
CA ASN A 143 -12.99 7.58 14.82
C ASN A 143 -12.99 7.84 13.30
N PHE A 144 -11.99 7.33 12.58
CA PHE A 144 -11.93 7.44 11.12
C PHE A 144 -13.06 6.62 10.48
N LEU A 145 -13.19 5.35 10.86
CA LEU A 145 -14.20 4.46 10.27
C LEU A 145 -15.62 4.98 10.49
N ALA A 146 -15.96 5.44 11.69
CA ALA A 146 -17.27 6.03 11.97
C ALA A 146 -17.58 7.20 11.01
N SER A 147 -16.63 8.11 10.79
CA SER A 147 -16.79 9.21 9.84
C SER A 147 -17.02 8.77 8.40
N CYS A 148 -16.51 7.58 8.04
CA CYS A 148 -16.71 6.98 6.73
C CYS A 148 -18.06 6.23 6.61
N LEU A 149 -18.51 5.61 7.72
CA LEU A 149 -19.78 4.87 7.79
C LEU A 149 -21.01 5.80 7.81
N GLU A 150 -20.88 7.00 8.39
CA GLU A 150 -21.95 8.03 8.39
C GLU A 150 -22.27 8.55 6.98
N LYS A 151 -21.37 8.33 6.03
CA LYS A 151 -21.49 8.78 4.64
C LYS A 151 -21.36 7.57 3.74
N ASP A 152 -21.99 7.61 2.58
CA ASP A 152 -21.90 6.53 1.59
C ASP A 152 -20.52 6.53 0.88
N THR A 153 -19.46 6.17 1.61
CA THR A 153 -18.07 6.25 1.16
C THR A 153 -17.50 4.88 0.75
N TRP A 154 -16.39 4.90 0.03
CA TRP A 154 -15.70 3.66 -0.36
C TRP A 154 -15.19 2.90 0.86
N VAL A 155 -14.50 3.57 1.81
CA VAL A 155 -13.98 2.92 3.02
C VAL A 155 -15.14 2.36 3.87
N GLY A 156 -16.23 3.13 4.00
CA GLY A 156 -17.42 2.66 4.73
C GLY A 156 -17.97 1.33 4.21
N LYS A 157 -17.88 1.10 2.89
CA LYS A 157 -18.35 -0.14 2.24
C LYS A 157 -17.27 -1.22 2.10
N ASN A 158 -15.98 -0.84 2.09
CA ASN A 158 -14.88 -1.71 1.74
C ASN A 158 -13.80 -1.70 2.82
N HIS A 159 -14.17 -2.06 4.05
CA HIS A 159 -13.25 -2.23 5.17
C HIS A 159 -13.40 -3.60 5.82
N ILE A 160 -12.41 -3.96 6.60
CA ILE A 160 -12.43 -5.11 7.50
C ILE A 160 -11.66 -4.73 8.77
N LEU A 161 -12.25 -5.00 9.93
CA LEU A 161 -11.66 -4.74 11.23
C LEU A 161 -10.90 -5.96 11.73
N TYR A 162 -9.71 -5.72 12.29
CA TYR A 162 -8.88 -6.74 12.93
C TYR A 162 -8.55 -6.38 14.37
N ASN A 163 -8.42 -7.37 15.24
CA ASN A 163 -8.00 -7.23 16.63
C ASN A 163 -6.48 -7.02 16.76
N ILE A 164 -5.91 -6.21 15.89
CA ILE A 164 -4.50 -5.81 15.89
C ILE A 164 -4.41 -4.37 16.37
N LEU A 165 -3.52 -4.09 17.34
CA LEU A 165 -3.55 -2.85 18.10
C LEU A 165 -2.75 -1.70 17.49
N ASP A 166 -1.79 -1.99 16.62
CA ASP A 166 -0.91 -0.96 16.04
C ASP A 166 -0.72 -1.17 14.53
N PRO A 167 -0.46 -0.10 13.78
CA PRO A 167 -0.29 -0.19 12.32
C PRO A 167 0.86 -1.10 11.88
N ILE A 168 1.90 -1.28 12.69
CA ILE A 168 3.04 -2.16 12.38
C ILE A 168 2.80 -3.61 12.82
N CYS A 169 1.57 -3.94 13.27
CA CYS A 169 1.12 -5.30 13.62
C CYS A 169 2.01 -5.98 14.66
N SER A 170 2.42 -5.26 15.70
CA SER A 170 3.29 -5.81 16.75
C SER A 170 2.51 -6.45 17.90
N TRP A 171 1.25 -6.06 18.09
CA TRP A 171 0.41 -6.45 19.21
C TRP A 171 -1.01 -6.78 18.79
N GLY A 172 -1.63 -7.73 19.48
CA GLY A 172 -3.02 -8.14 19.31
C GLY A 172 -3.17 -9.55 18.75
N HIS A 173 -4.34 -9.85 18.20
CA HIS A 173 -4.69 -11.12 17.58
C HIS A 173 -4.97 -10.91 16.09
N ASP A 174 -4.39 -11.73 15.21
CA ASP A 174 -4.70 -11.69 13.78
C ASP A 174 -6.04 -12.39 13.50
N GLU A 175 -7.11 -11.71 13.88
CA GLU A 175 -8.49 -12.15 13.72
C GLU A 175 -9.37 -10.99 13.28
N SER A 176 -10.43 -11.28 12.53
CA SER A 176 -11.44 -10.29 12.16
C SER A 176 -12.44 -10.05 13.29
N CYS A 177 -12.93 -8.81 13.37
CA CYS A 177 -13.94 -8.37 14.32
C CYS A 177 -15.20 -7.92 13.59
N ASP A 178 -16.37 -8.09 14.24
CA ASP A 178 -17.65 -7.62 13.76
C ASP A 178 -18.01 -6.26 14.36
N LEU A 179 -18.67 -5.40 13.60
CA LEU A 179 -19.17 -4.10 14.03
C LEU A 179 -20.65 -3.98 13.71
N ASP A 180 -21.48 -3.83 14.75
CA ASP A 180 -22.93 -3.59 14.59
C ASP A 180 -23.22 -2.08 14.51
N TRP A 181 -22.79 -1.44 13.41
CA TRP A 181 -23.03 -0.01 13.18
C TRP A 181 -24.47 0.26 12.68
N PRO A 182 -25.15 1.31 13.18
CA PRO A 182 -24.75 2.30 14.18
C PRO A 182 -25.13 1.96 15.63
N ALA A 183 -25.62 0.73 15.91
CA ALA A 183 -26.03 0.34 17.24
C ALA A 183 -24.86 0.25 18.22
N ALA A 184 -23.66 -0.08 17.73
CA ALA A 184 -22.42 -0.05 18.49
C ALA A 184 -21.35 0.76 17.74
N ASN A 185 -20.47 1.44 18.48
CA ASN A 185 -19.31 2.15 17.95
C ASN A 185 -17.97 1.44 18.31
N GLN A 186 -18.06 0.25 18.86
CA GLN A 186 -16.93 -0.59 19.22
C GLN A 186 -17.11 -1.98 18.63
N ALA A 187 -16.07 -2.49 17.99
CA ALA A 187 -16.07 -3.80 17.38
C ALA A 187 -16.07 -4.92 18.43
N ASN A 188 -16.69 -6.03 18.10
CA ASN A 188 -16.66 -7.27 18.86
C ASN A 188 -15.69 -8.26 18.19
N CYS A 189 -14.69 -8.73 18.96
CA CYS A 189 -13.65 -9.63 18.48
C CYS A 189 -13.72 -10.96 19.25
N PRO A 190 -13.35 -12.11 18.62
CA PRO A 190 -13.32 -13.42 19.25
C PRO A 190 -12.47 -13.47 20.54
N ASN A 191 -11.27 -12.86 20.50
CA ASN A 191 -10.48 -12.57 21.69
C ASN A 191 -10.73 -11.11 22.12
N GLY A 192 -10.77 -10.84 23.40
CA GLY A 192 -11.12 -9.51 23.90
C GLY A 192 -10.39 -8.38 23.17
N LEU A 193 -11.16 -7.40 22.69
CA LEU A 193 -10.63 -6.24 21.95
C LEU A 193 -9.61 -5.48 22.82
N GLY A 194 -8.47 -5.15 22.24
CA GLY A 194 -7.44 -4.36 22.91
C GLY A 194 -6.49 -5.15 23.80
N THR A 195 -6.57 -6.49 23.83
CA THR A 195 -5.66 -7.33 24.61
C THR A 195 -4.24 -7.31 24.02
N PRO A 196 -3.22 -6.83 24.77
CA PRO A 196 -1.86 -6.67 24.25
C PRO A 196 -1.08 -8.00 24.28
N VAL A 197 -1.26 -8.83 23.28
CA VAL A 197 -0.47 -10.04 23.04
C VAL A 197 0.53 -9.76 21.92
N ALA A 198 1.80 -10.17 22.08
CA ALA A 198 2.82 -9.97 21.05
C ALA A 198 2.45 -10.75 19.79
N LEU A 199 2.33 -10.04 18.66
CA LEU A 199 2.01 -10.63 17.35
C LEU A 199 3.30 -10.77 16.53
N THR A 200 3.75 -12.00 16.32
CA THR A 200 4.99 -12.30 15.59
C THR A 200 4.77 -13.01 14.26
N SER A 201 3.53 -13.44 13.99
CA SER A 201 3.16 -14.18 12.78
C SER A 201 3.01 -13.33 11.51
N ALA A 202 2.84 -12.01 11.68
CA ALA A 202 2.57 -11.08 10.58
C ALA A 202 3.48 -9.84 10.64
N PRO A 203 4.82 -10.00 10.50
CA PRO A 203 5.78 -8.91 10.67
C PRO A 203 5.66 -7.88 9.55
N VAL A 204 5.74 -6.60 9.93
CA VAL A 204 5.87 -5.46 9.01
C VAL A 204 7.34 -5.12 8.83
N TYR A 205 7.71 -4.77 7.60
CA TYR A 205 9.08 -4.41 7.26
C TYR A 205 9.14 -3.02 6.64
N ASN A 206 10.22 -2.33 6.96
CA ASN A 206 10.62 -1.07 6.32
C ASN A 206 11.84 -1.31 5.43
N ILE A 207 12.04 -0.43 4.44
CA ILE A 207 13.26 -0.38 3.65
C ILE A 207 14.06 0.84 4.13
N GLN A 208 15.19 0.59 4.78
CA GLN A 208 16.00 1.61 5.40
C GLN A 208 16.55 2.59 4.35
N TYR A 209 16.38 3.88 4.61
CA TYR A 209 16.81 4.96 3.73
C TYR A 209 18.32 4.91 3.48
N THR A 210 18.71 5.14 2.25
CA THR A 210 20.06 5.12 1.68
C THR A 210 20.79 3.78 1.70
N THR A 211 20.36 2.81 2.51
CA THR A 211 21.04 1.50 2.59
C THR A 211 20.29 0.39 1.85
N GLY A 212 18.97 0.57 1.61
CA GLY A 212 18.11 -0.43 1.00
C GLY A 212 17.90 -1.70 1.83
N LYS A 213 18.39 -1.71 3.07
CA LYS A 213 18.25 -2.88 3.94
C LYS A 213 16.80 -3.03 4.40
N LYS A 214 16.29 -4.26 4.34
CA LYS A 214 15.01 -4.61 4.91
C LYS A 214 15.16 -4.75 6.42
N VAL A 215 14.38 -3.98 7.18
CA VAL A 215 14.39 -3.99 8.64
C VAL A 215 13.00 -4.30 9.18
N LEU A 216 12.94 -4.97 10.33
CA LEU A 216 11.68 -5.20 11.03
C LEU A 216 11.17 -3.90 11.63
N ALA A 217 9.94 -3.49 11.30
CA ALA A 217 9.39 -2.20 11.73
C ALA A 217 9.31 -2.05 13.26
N SER A 218 9.03 -3.15 13.98
CA SER A 218 8.89 -3.14 15.44
C SER A 218 10.21 -3.00 16.21
N THR A 219 11.36 -3.39 15.63
CA THR A 219 12.65 -3.42 16.36
C THR A 219 13.78 -2.72 15.63
N GLY A 220 13.62 -2.40 14.33
CA GLY A 220 14.68 -1.88 13.48
C GLY A 220 15.76 -2.92 13.12
N GLN A 221 15.58 -4.19 13.52
CA GLN A 221 16.55 -5.24 13.21
C GLN A 221 16.61 -5.50 11.71
N VAL A 222 17.82 -5.55 11.17
CA VAL A 222 18.05 -5.93 9.77
C VAL A 222 17.68 -7.39 9.57
N VAL A 223 16.82 -7.64 8.60
CA VAL A 223 16.49 -9.00 8.18
C VAL A 223 17.59 -9.47 7.23
N ALA A 224 18.37 -10.42 7.68
CA ALA A 224 19.34 -11.08 6.80
C ALA A 224 18.57 -11.78 5.67
N VAL A 225 18.84 -11.39 4.42
CA VAL A 225 18.40 -12.20 3.26
C VAL A 225 19.13 -13.52 3.40
N SER A 226 18.43 -14.57 3.82
CA SER A 226 19.05 -15.87 3.97
C SER A 226 19.56 -16.32 2.60
N GLN A 227 20.86 -16.51 2.46
CA GLN A 227 21.48 -17.09 1.25
C GLN A 227 20.89 -18.46 0.90
N ALA A 228 20.15 -19.08 1.82
CA ALA A 228 19.41 -20.31 1.60
C ALA A 228 18.39 -20.22 0.45
N ALA A 229 17.73 -19.07 0.26
CA ALA A 229 16.79 -18.90 -0.85
C ALA A 229 17.52 -18.85 -2.21
N HIS A 230 18.68 -18.21 -2.29
CA HIS A 230 19.51 -18.21 -3.51
C HIS A 230 20.07 -19.59 -3.81
N THR A 231 20.52 -20.33 -2.79
CA THR A 231 21.04 -21.69 -2.96
C THR A 231 19.96 -22.67 -3.39
N GLN A 232 18.74 -22.54 -2.84
CA GLN A 232 17.60 -23.38 -3.21
C GLN A 232 17.09 -23.09 -4.62
N MET A 233 17.12 -21.82 -5.05
CA MET A 233 16.76 -21.42 -6.42
C MET A 233 17.81 -21.93 -7.43
N GLN A 234 19.10 -21.87 -7.11
CA GLN A 234 20.17 -22.43 -7.93
C GLN A 234 20.12 -23.97 -7.98
N GLN A 235 19.79 -24.64 -6.87
CA GLN A 235 19.62 -26.09 -6.82
C GLN A 235 18.39 -26.54 -7.63
N ASN A 236 17.29 -25.81 -7.59
CA ASN A 236 16.11 -26.10 -8.40
C ASN A 236 16.38 -25.88 -9.89
N LEU A 237 17.10 -24.83 -10.28
CA LEU A 237 17.53 -24.61 -11.67
C LEU A 237 18.46 -25.73 -12.15
N ALA A 238 19.42 -26.14 -11.33
CA ALA A 238 20.33 -27.24 -11.65
C ALA A 238 19.60 -28.60 -11.73
N GLY A 239 18.54 -28.78 -10.93
CA GLY A 239 17.66 -29.97 -10.98
C GLY A 239 16.85 -30.05 -12.27
N ILE A 240 16.34 -28.92 -12.76
CA ILE A 240 15.59 -28.83 -14.03
C ILE A 240 16.49 -29.13 -15.22
N LEU A 241 17.74 -28.66 -15.19
CA LEU A 241 18.72 -28.91 -16.27
C LEU A 241 19.21 -30.38 -16.28
N LYS A 242 19.18 -31.10 -15.16
CA LYS A 242 19.52 -32.52 -15.09
C LYS A 242 18.35 -33.47 -15.41
N GLY A 243 17.10 -33.00 -15.33
CA GLY A 243 15.90 -33.81 -15.57
C GLY A 243 15.47 -33.92 -17.03
N SER A 244 16.07 -33.15 -17.95
CA SER A 244 15.80 -33.21 -19.39
C SER A 244 16.90 -34.01 -20.10
N GLY A 245 16.81 -35.33 -19.97
CA GLY A 245 17.62 -36.29 -20.76
C GLY A 245 17.22 -36.32 -22.24
N GLY A 246 17.55 -35.26 -22.98
CA GLY A 246 17.45 -35.16 -24.43
C GLY A 246 18.65 -34.37 -24.92
N SER A 247 19.52 -35.06 -25.70
CA SER A 247 20.74 -34.51 -26.28
C SER A 247 20.45 -33.24 -27.08
N MET A 248 20.79 -32.08 -26.51
CA MET A 248 20.89 -30.84 -27.26
C MET A 248 22.19 -30.16 -26.83
N THR A 249 23.18 -30.27 -27.71
CA THR A 249 24.48 -29.58 -27.57
C THR A 249 24.23 -28.07 -27.70
N VAL A 250 24.16 -27.37 -26.56
CA VAL A 250 24.18 -25.90 -26.52
C VAL A 250 25.62 -25.48 -26.24
N THR A 251 26.26 -24.92 -27.25
CA THR A 251 27.57 -24.25 -27.11
C THR A 251 27.41 -22.99 -26.25
N LEU A 252 27.87 -23.07 -25.02
CA LEU A 252 27.89 -21.95 -24.09
C LEU A 252 29.12 -21.09 -24.36
N SER A 253 28.95 -19.94 -25.02
CA SER A 253 30.00 -18.92 -25.13
C SER A 253 30.19 -18.24 -23.80
N LEU A 254 31.28 -18.57 -23.12
CA LEU A 254 31.76 -17.87 -21.92
C LEU A 254 32.28 -16.48 -22.32
N LEU A 255 31.48 -15.44 -22.14
CA LEU A 255 31.96 -14.06 -22.11
C LEU A 255 32.51 -13.76 -20.70
N THR A 256 33.84 -13.92 -20.58
CA THR A 256 34.63 -13.46 -19.44
C THR A 256 34.72 -11.94 -19.48
N PHE A 257 33.98 -11.24 -18.60
CA PHE A 257 34.22 -9.85 -18.31
C PHE A 257 35.38 -9.73 -17.30
N TRP A 258 36.54 -9.34 -17.80
CA TRP A 258 37.65 -8.85 -16.98
C TRP A 258 37.35 -7.40 -16.60
N ILE A 259 37.11 -7.14 -15.33
CA ILE A 259 37.19 -5.79 -14.77
C ILE A 259 38.65 -5.52 -14.42
N LEU A 260 39.29 -4.69 -15.23
CA LEU A 260 40.57 -4.07 -14.91
C LEU A 260 40.33 -2.96 -13.88
N CYS A 261 40.77 -3.24 -12.65
CA CYS A 261 41.04 -2.23 -11.63
C CYS A 261 42.44 -1.67 -11.90
N ARG A 262 42.57 -0.39 -12.35
CA ARG A 262 43.80 0.43 -12.16
C ARG A 262 43.50 1.91 -12.33
N ILE A 263 43.90 2.61 -11.28
CA ILE A 263 44.29 4.02 -11.06
C ILE A 263 43.13 4.95 -10.78
#